data_57e807ee897d35fc9908ffeb003cab7d
#
_entry.id   57e807ee897d35fc9908ffeb003cab7d
#
_cell.length_a   1.000
_cell.length_b   1.000
_cell.length_c   1.000
_cell.angle_alpha   90.00
_cell.angle_beta   90.00
_cell.angle_gamma   90.00
#
_symmetry.space_group_name_H-M   'P 1'
#
loop_
_entity.id
_entity.type
_entity.pdbx_description
1 polymer ?
#
loop_
_entity_poly.entity_id
_entity_poly.type
_entity_poly.pdbx_seq_one_letter_code
_entity_poly.pdbx_strand_id
1 'polypeptide(L)'
;MTTGKRLSIAPCPPGVALRLQEEAGIGRVLADALTRRGWSDPADVDAFLTMEGSLHDPLLLGDAAVAIPLLQDAISRRTPIAVHGDYDADGVCATALLCEGLAALGAEVRPFIPSRFEEGYGLAVETVERLHADGVRLIVTVDCGITAIAAAERAAELGVGLIITDHHRHGEALPPCPIVAPAVRGTYPFDSLCGAGTAYKLLEGLVAACDANPTILDGVIDLVAIATIADLVPLVDENRALARRGLKRIGEGKRLGLEVLLRIAKVDARVIDAGAIGFRVGPRLNAAGRLEHADAALRLLMTTDPREAHELAELLDGLNRRRRAIEDRILREALAQYEQLPPVRQDQLGVVLAADGWHPGVVGIVASRVVERVRRPTVLVAIDGDTGSGSGRSLDAFDLHAGLAACAGLLERWGGHRAAAGVTVRTENIDAFARTFAEHATTMLTGVDLRPVE
;
A
#
# COMPACT_ATOMS: atom_id res chain seq x y z
N MET A 1 -23.45 -11.30 24.37
CA MET A 1 -22.15 -11.48 23.69
C MET A 1 -21.04 -11.07 24.65
N THR A 2 -20.07 -11.96 24.94
CA THR A 2 -18.94 -11.66 25.83
C THR A 2 -18.00 -10.68 25.11
N THR A 3 -17.99 -9.43 25.53
CA THR A 3 -17.14 -8.35 25.03
C THR A 3 -15.69 -8.41 25.51
N GLY A 4 -15.28 -9.57 26.09
CA GLY A 4 -13.93 -9.73 26.62
C GLY A 4 -12.89 -9.98 25.53
N LYS A 5 -11.75 -9.31 25.64
CA LYS A 5 -10.54 -9.61 24.87
C LYS A 5 -9.90 -10.90 25.40
N ARG A 6 -9.30 -11.70 24.52
CA ARG A 6 -8.51 -12.87 24.90
C ARG A 6 -7.05 -12.46 25.02
N LEU A 7 -6.51 -12.45 26.23
CA LEU A 7 -5.07 -12.22 26.41
C LEU A 7 -4.31 -13.50 26.03
N SER A 8 -3.35 -13.35 25.10
CA SER A 8 -2.40 -14.41 24.76
C SER A 8 -0.98 -13.89 24.98
N ILE A 9 -0.30 -14.49 25.94
CA ILE A 9 1.10 -14.16 26.20
C ILE A 9 1.97 -15.21 25.51
N ALA A 10 2.76 -14.78 24.52
CA ALA A 10 3.67 -15.67 23.82
C ALA A 10 4.69 -16.29 24.82
N PRO A 11 5.07 -17.56 24.65
CA PRO A 11 6.04 -18.21 25.52
C PRO A 11 7.39 -17.48 25.48
N CYS A 12 8.09 -17.52 26.61
CA CYS A 12 9.46 -17.00 26.74
C CYS A 12 10.35 -18.11 27.28
N PRO A 13 10.93 -18.97 26.44
CA PRO A 13 11.85 -20.02 26.88
C PRO A 13 13.07 -19.38 27.60
N PRO A 14 13.30 -19.70 28.89
CA PRO A 14 14.35 -19.03 29.67
C PRO A 14 15.75 -19.16 29.07
N GLY A 15 16.07 -20.32 28.48
CA GLY A 15 17.37 -20.56 27.85
C GLY A 15 17.61 -19.69 26.61
N VAL A 16 16.55 -19.37 25.84
CA VAL A 16 16.66 -18.46 24.68
C VAL A 16 16.89 -17.03 25.15
N ALA A 17 16.08 -16.55 26.09
CA ALA A 17 16.21 -15.20 26.62
C ALA A 17 17.58 -14.97 27.30
N LEU A 18 18.09 -15.97 28.03
CA LEU A 18 19.40 -15.91 28.67
C LEU A 18 20.52 -15.82 27.60
N ARG A 19 20.45 -16.67 26.58
CA ARG A 19 21.40 -16.66 25.47
C ARG A 19 21.43 -15.29 24.75
N LEU A 20 20.24 -14.73 24.44
CA LEU A 20 20.16 -13.38 23.85
C LEU A 20 20.76 -12.32 24.77
N GLN A 21 20.53 -12.41 26.08
CA GLN A 21 21.14 -11.48 27.06
C GLN A 21 22.66 -11.57 27.06
N GLU A 22 23.23 -12.78 27.07
CA GLU A 22 24.66 -12.99 27.18
C GLU A 22 25.41 -12.74 25.87
N GLU A 23 24.92 -13.29 24.74
CA GLU A 23 25.63 -13.25 23.46
C GLU A 23 25.36 -11.97 22.65
N ALA A 24 24.11 -11.42 22.69
CA ALA A 24 23.81 -10.14 22.06
C ALA A 24 24.06 -8.93 22.99
N GLY A 25 24.49 -9.14 24.24
CA GLY A 25 24.84 -8.06 25.19
C GLY A 25 23.67 -7.14 25.56
N ILE A 26 22.43 -7.61 25.52
CA ILE A 26 21.22 -6.82 25.76
C ILE A 26 20.66 -7.04 27.19
N GLY A 27 19.89 -6.05 27.69
CA GLY A 27 19.26 -6.18 29.00
C GLY A 27 18.16 -7.26 29.03
N ARG A 28 17.95 -7.89 30.21
CA ARG A 28 16.99 -8.98 30.40
C ARG A 28 15.58 -8.67 29.88
N VAL A 29 15.05 -7.50 30.15
CA VAL A 29 13.70 -7.11 29.71
C VAL A 29 13.57 -7.10 28.19
N LEU A 30 14.60 -6.60 27.51
CA LEU A 30 14.64 -6.60 26.05
C LEU A 30 14.80 -8.02 25.50
N ALA A 31 15.65 -8.84 26.10
CA ALA A 31 15.81 -10.26 25.73
C ALA A 31 14.49 -11.04 25.86
N ASP A 32 13.78 -10.86 26.98
CA ASP A 32 12.47 -11.48 27.19
C ASP A 32 11.43 -11.00 26.15
N ALA A 33 11.41 -9.70 25.85
CA ALA A 33 10.49 -9.12 24.86
C ALA A 33 10.77 -9.62 23.42
N LEU A 34 12.04 -9.70 23.03
CA LEU A 34 12.45 -10.22 21.72
C LEU A 34 12.16 -11.72 21.61
N THR A 35 12.45 -12.50 22.64
CA THR A 35 12.13 -13.95 22.69
C THR A 35 10.64 -14.20 22.50
N ARG A 36 9.77 -13.42 23.16
CA ARG A 36 8.31 -13.50 22.99
C ARG A 36 7.83 -13.12 21.58
N ARG A 37 8.64 -12.35 20.85
CA ARG A 37 8.39 -11.98 19.45
C ARG A 37 9.01 -12.95 18.45
N GLY A 38 9.55 -14.08 18.92
CA GLY A 38 10.10 -15.15 18.09
C GLY A 38 11.58 -15.03 17.77
N TRP A 39 12.27 -14.00 18.28
CA TRP A 39 13.72 -13.87 18.10
C TRP A 39 14.46 -14.88 18.96
N SER A 40 15.37 -15.63 18.37
CA SER A 40 16.10 -16.70 19.04
C SER A 40 17.60 -16.73 18.75
N ASP A 41 18.03 -16.10 17.68
CA ASP A 41 19.43 -16.03 17.27
C ASP A 41 20.06 -14.69 17.69
N PRO A 42 21.17 -14.67 18.42
CA PRO A 42 21.86 -13.45 18.82
C PRO A 42 22.35 -12.59 17.65
N ALA A 43 22.79 -13.21 16.54
CA ALA A 43 23.26 -12.49 15.36
C ALA A 43 22.11 -11.77 14.67
N ASP A 44 20.94 -12.42 14.55
CA ASP A 44 19.72 -11.80 14.01
C ASP A 44 19.26 -10.64 14.89
N VAL A 45 19.32 -10.80 16.21
CA VAL A 45 19.01 -9.73 17.17
C VAL A 45 19.96 -8.56 17.05
N ASP A 46 21.25 -8.81 16.92
CA ASP A 46 22.24 -7.76 16.72
C ASP A 46 21.99 -7.01 15.41
N ALA A 47 21.80 -7.72 14.31
CA ALA A 47 21.42 -7.14 13.02
C ALA A 47 20.13 -6.31 13.09
N PHE A 48 19.12 -6.80 13.83
CA PHE A 48 17.86 -6.06 14.05
C PHE A 48 18.02 -4.79 14.87
N LEU A 49 18.91 -4.78 15.87
CA LEU A 49 19.14 -3.64 16.76
C LEU A 49 20.10 -2.61 16.15
N THR A 50 21.22 -3.06 15.58
CA THR A 50 22.24 -2.20 14.96
C THR A 50 21.79 -1.68 13.61
N MET A 51 20.99 -2.46 12.89
CA MET A 51 20.52 -2.17 11.53
C MET A 51 21.66 -1.93 10.53
N GLU A 52 22.79 -2.56 10.76
CA GLU A 52 23.93 -2.59 9.85
C GLU A 52 23.80 -3.70 8.80
N GLY A 53 22.60 -4.32 8.68
CA GLY A 53 22.30 -5.30 7.65
C GLY A 53 22.53 -4.71 6.27
N SER A 54 23.32 -5.40 5.44
CA SER A 54 23.48 -5.07 4.02
C SER A 54 22.13 -5.24 3.34
N LEU A 55 21.78 -4.29 2.48
CA LEU A 55 20.66 -4.47 1.57
C LEU A 55 20.98 -5.62 0.62
N HIS A 56 19.98 -6.38 0.20
CA HIS A 56 20.14 -7.47 -0.75
C HIS A 56 20.53 -6.94 -2.12
N ASP A 57 21.20 -7.77 -2.94
CA ASP A 57 21.58 -7.39 -4.29
C ASP A 57 20.35 -7.11 -5.15
N PRO A 58 20.19 -5.88 -5.69
CA PRO A 58 19.06 -5.53 -6.51
C PRO A 58 18.91 -6.37 -7.79
N LEU A 59 19.99 -6.96 -8.29
CA LEU A 59 19.95 -7.83 -9.48
C LEU A 59 19.20 -9.15 -9.25
N LEU A 60 18.98 -9.53 -8.00
CA LEU A 60 18.19 -10.71 -7.64
C LEU A 60 16.67 -10.44 -7.68
N LEU A 61 16.25 -9.17 -7.79
CA LEU A 61 14.85 -8.76 -7.69
C LEU A 61 14.10 -8.96 -9.01
N GLY A 62 13.39 -10.07 -9.14
CA GLY A 62 12.59 -10.37 -10.33
C GLY A 62 13.43 -10.29 -11.63
N ASP A 63 12.97 -9.48 -12.58
CA ASP A 63 13.66 -9.24 -13.85
C ASP A 63 14.55 -7.98 -13.82
N ALA A 64 15.04 -7.53 -12.67
CA ALA A 64 15.89 -6.33 -12.57
C ALA A 64 17.13 -6.41 -13.49
N ALA A 65 17.75 -7.57 -13.62
CA ALA A 65 18.89 -7.79 -14.52
C ALA A 65 18.54 -7.55 -16.02
N VAL A 66 17.25 -7.64 -16.39
CA VAL A 66 16.75 -7.33 -17.74
C VAL A 66 16.30 -5.87 -17.82
N ALA A 67 15.62 -5.36 -16.79
CA ALA A 67 15.05 -4.02 -16.75
C ALA A 67 16.13 -2.91 -16.72
N ILE A 68 17.21 -3.12 -15.96
CA ILE A 68 18.30 -2.14 -15.82
C ILE A 68 18.97 -1.80 -17.17
N PRO A 69 19.41 -2.74 -18.01
CA PRO A 69 19.94 -2.41 -19.33
C PRO A 69 18.95 -1.67 -20.24
N LEU A 70 17.65 -2.00 -20.17
CA LEU A 70 16.62 -1.28 -20.94
C LEU A 70 16.50 0.18 -20.51
N LEU A 71 16.56 0.44 -19.20
CA LEU A 71 16.58 1.81 -18.67
C LEU A 71 17.84 2.57 -19.06
N GLN A 72 19.02 1.94 -19.00
CA GLN A 72 20.27 2.54 -19.45
C GLN A 72 20.21 2.93 -20.93
N ASP A 73 19.69 2.05 -21.78
CA ASP A 73 19.51 2.35 -23.22
C ASP A 73 18.52 3.52 -23.42
N ALA A 74 17.39 3.51 -22.71
CA ALA A 74 16.41 4.60 -22.77
C ALA A 74 16.99 5.95 -22.34
N ILE A 75 17.77 5.98 -21.26
CA ILE A 75 18.47 7.19 -20.80
C ILE A 75 19.47 7.67 -21.87
N SER A 76 20.31 6.78 -22.38
CA SER A 76 21.34 7.11 -23.36
C SER A 76 20.77 7.71 -24.66
N ARG A 77 19.60 7.21 -25.09
CA ARG A 77 18.88 7.66 -26.29
C ARG A 77 17.92 8.82 -26.03
N ARG A 78 17.77 9.28 -24.77
CA ARG A 78 16.76 10.24 -24.38
C ARG A 78 15.36 9.83 -24.79
N THR A 79 15.06 8.55 -24.63
CA THR A 79 13.72 8.01 -24.88
C THR A 79 12.74 8.60 -23.87
N PRO A 80 11.57 9.16 -24.30
CA PRO A 80 10.59 9.67 -23.37
C PRO A 80 9.99 8.56 -22.49
N ILE A 81 10.19 8.68 -21.17
CA ILE A 81 9.77 7.71 -20.16
C ILE A 81 8.56 8.28 -19.40
N ALA A 82 7.52 7.47 -19.19
CA ALA A 82 6.49 7.73 -18.19
C ALA A 82 6.65 6.79 -17.00
N VAL A 83 6.65 7.34 -15.79
CA VAL A 83 6.51 6.57 -14.55
C VAL A 83 5.05 6.59 -14.15
N HIS A 84 4.39 5.44 -14.24
CA HIS A 84 2.98 5.25 -13.92
C HIS A 84 2.84 4.64 -12.52
N GLY A 85 2.34 5.41 -11.56
CA GLY A 85 2.16 4.96 -10.18
C GLY A 85 0.72 4.64 -9.80
N ASP A 86 0.53 4.30 -8.52
CA ASP A 86 -0.79 4.24 -7.87
C ASP A 86 -1.10 5.54 -7.12
N TYR A 87 -2.37 5.71 -6.73
CA TYR A 87 -2.93 6.93 -6.14
C TYR A 87 -2.80 7.00 -4.62
N ASP A 88 -2.22 6.01 -3.97
CA ASP A 88 -1.98 6.04 -2.52
C ASP A 88 -0.56 6.52 -2.16
N ALA A 89 -0.24 6.54 -0.86
CA ALA A 89 1.03 7.08 -0.40
C ALA A 89 2.24 6.27 -0.89
N ASP A 90 2.10 4.95 -1.08
CA ASP A 90 3.17 4.11 -1.63
C ASP A 90 3.39 4.43 -3.10
N GLY A 91 2.34 4.36 -3.94
CA GLY A 91 2.42 4.67 -5.36
C GLY A 91 2.88 6.10 -5.65
N VAL A 92 2.38 7.09 -4.89
CA VAL A 92 2.81 8.50 -5.00
C VAL A 92 4.30 8.65 -4.65
N CYS A 93 4.76 8.05 -3.55
CA CYS A 93 6.17 8.09 -3.15
C CYS A 93 7.06 7.34 -4.15
N ALA A 94 6.63 6.17 -4.64
CA ALA A 94 7.34 5.40 -5.65
C ALA A 94 7.50 6.17 -6.96
N THR A 95 6.43 6.87 -7.39
CA THR A 95 6.43 7.72 -8.59
C THR A 95 7.42 8.88 -8.44
N ALA A 96 7.34 9.62 -7.34
CA ALA A 96 8.26 10.73 -7.06
C ALA A 96 9.72 10.25 -7.02
N LEU A 97 9.98 9.16 -6.28
CA LEU A 97 11.30 8.54 -6.13
C LEU A 97 11.92 8.18 -7.48
N LEU A 98 11.17 7.43 -8.30
CA LEU A 98 11.72 6.95 -9.58
C LEU A 98 11.87 8.09 -10.58
N CYS A 99 10.95 9.06 -10.62
CA CYS A 99 11.09 10.25 -11.46
C CYS A 99 12.32 11.08 -11.07
N GLU A 100 12.53 11.35 -9.79
CA GLU A 100 13.70 12.10 -9.31
C GLU A 100 15.02 11.35 -9.61
N GLY A 101 15.04 10.03 -9.35
CA GLY A 101 16.20 9.19 -9.62
C GLY A 101 16.56 9.12 -11.10
N LEU A 102 15.58 8.88 -11.98
CA LEU A 102 15.78 8.84 -13.42
C LEU A 102 16.19 10.20 -13.98
N ALA A 103 15.57 11.30 -13.52
CA ALA A 103 15.95 12.65 -13.92
C ALA A 103 17.39 12.99 -13.50
N ALA A 104 17.83 12.59 -12.31
CA ALA A 104 19.22 12.75 -11.85
C ALA A 104 20.23 11.96 -12.69
N LEU A 105 19.81 10.87 -13.34
CA LEU A 105 20.59 10.09 -14.30
C LEU A 105 20.50 10.66 -15.73
N GLY A 106 19.75 11.75 -15.95
CA GLY A 106 19.63 12.43 -17.26
C GLY A 106 18.50 11.91 -18.15
N ALA A 107 17.56 11.13 -17.61
CA ALA A 107 16.39 10.68 -18.37
C ALA A 107 15.41 11.80 -18.68
N GLU A 108 14.72 11.69 -19.83
CA GLU A 108 13.51 12.45 -20.12
C GLU A 108 12.33 11.71 -19.53
N VAL A 109 11.92 12.11 -18.32
CA VAL A 109 10.91 11.38 -17.54
C VAL A 109 9.77 12.29 -17.10
N ARG A 110 8.55 11.75 -17.12
CA ARG A 110 7.35 12.39 -16.57
C ARG A 110 6.55 11.45 -15.70
N PRO A 111 5.96 11.96 -14.61
CA PRO A 111 5.08 11.16 -13.77
C PRO A 111 3.68 11.05 -14.39
N PHE A 112 2.98 9.97 -14.03
CA PHE A 112 1.57 9.77 -14.29
C PHE A 112 0.93 9.00 -13.14
N ILE A 113 -0.14 9.53 -12.56
CA ILE A 113 -0.96 8.82 -11.56
C ILE A 113 -2.40 8.73 -12.07
N PRO A 114 -3.00 7.54 -12.12
CA PRO A 114 -4.38 7.36 -12.58
C PRO A 114 -5.38 7.94 -11.56
N SER A 115 -6.55 8.33 -12.05
CA SER A 115 -7.68 8.64 -11.20
C SER A 115 -8.34 7.35 -10.71
N ARG A 116 -8.51 7.20 -9.39
CA ARG A 116 -9.25 6.08 -8.80
C ARG A 116 -10.67 5.94 -9.36
N PHE A 117 -11.28 7.05 -9.74
CA PHE A 117 -12.69 7.12 -10.11
C PHE A 117 -12.92 6.97 -11.62
N GLU A 118 -11.94 7.36 -12.44
CA GLU A 118 -12.05 7.33 -13.90
C GLU A 118 -11.37 6.09 -14.50
N GLU A 119 -10.11 5.84 -14.11
CA GLU A 119 -9.27 4.77 -14.67
C GLU A 119 -9.24 3.53 -13.77
N GLY A 120 -9.51 3.70 -12.47
CA GLY A 120 -9.46 2.61 -11.51
C GLY A 120 -8.06 2.32 -11.00
N TYR A 121 -7.80 1.06 -10.63
CA TYR A 121 -6.52 0.58 -10.12
C TYR A 121 -5.69 -0.08 -11.22
N GLY A 122 -4.41 0.23 -11.25
CA GLY A 122 -3.43 -0.42 -12.12
C GLY A 122 -3.30 0.25 -13.49
N LEU A 123 -2.56 -0.38 -14.38
CA LEU A 123 -2.32 0.11 -15.75
C LEU A 123 -3.45 -0.36 -16.67
N ALA A 124 -4.24 0.59 -17.19
CA ALA A 124 -5.31 0.34 -18.17
C ALA A 124 -4.79 0.41 -19.62
N VAL A 125 -5.49 -0.25 -20.55
CA VAL A 125 -5.20 -0.21 -21.99
C VAL A 125 -5.29 1.22 -22.52
N GLU A 126 -6.33 1.94 -22.14
CA GLU A 126 -6.59 3.33 -22.54
C GLU A 126 -5.48 4.27 -22.06
N THR A 127 -4.88 3.98 -20.88
CA THR A 127 -3.74 4.75 -20.37
C THR A 127 -2.50 4.52 -21.22
N VAL A 128 -2.22 3.29 -21.64
CA VAL A 128 -1.13 2.98 -22.57
C VAL A 128 -1.28 3.73 -23.89
N GLU A 129 -2.49 3.71 -24.47
CA GLU A 129 -2.81 4.41 -25.72
C GLU A 129 -2.61 5.93 -25.60
N ARG A 130 -3.10 6.51 -24.51
CA ARG A 130 -2.93 7.94 -24.22
C ARG A 130 -1.45 8.32 -24.07
N LEU A 131 -0.69 7.58 -23.27
CA LEU A 131 0.74 7.83 -23.09
C LEU A 131 1.52 7.69 -24.41
N HIS A 132 1.16 6.68 -25.24
CA HIS A 132 1.75 6.52 -26.56
C HIS A 132 1.46 7.72 -27.47
N ALA A 133 0.19 8.19 -27.51
CA ALA A 133 -0.22 9.37 -28.28
C ALA A 133 0.51 10.63 -27.83
N ASP A 134 0.81 10.76 -26.54
CA ASP A 134 1.58 11.84 -25.93
C ASP A 134 3.10 11.70 -26.16
N GLY A 135 3.56 10.75 -26.95
CA GLY A 135 4.95 10.58 -27.33
C GLY A 135 5.80 9.71 -26.39
N VAL A 136 5.23 9.09 -25.36
CA VAL A 136 5.94 8.13 -24.50
C VAL A 136 6.36 6.90 -25.31
N ARG A 137 7.54 6.39 -25.04
CA ARG A 137 8.09 5.19 -25.69
C ARG A 137 8.51 4.11 -24.71
N LEU A 138 8.62 4.44 -23.43
CA LEU A 138 8.84 3.50 -22.34
C LEU A 138 7.92 3.87 -21.18
N ILE A 139 7.14 2.93 -20.69
CA ILE A 139 6.37 3.04 -19.45
C ILE A 139 7.05 2.21 -18.39
N VAL A 140 7.27 2.79 -17.21
CA VAL A 140 7.68 2.08 -16.01
C VAL A 140 6.57 2.20 -14.98
N THR A 141 5.92 1.09 -14.63
CA THR A 141 4.94 1.14 -13.55
C THR A 141 5.63 1.04 -12.19
N VAL A 142 5.06 1.67 -11.19
CA VAL A 142 5.49 1.55 -9.81
C VAL A 142 4.28 1.29 -8.91
N ASP A 143 4.38 0.31 -8.01
CA ASP A 143 3.33 -0.07 -7.08
C ASP A 143 2.04 -0.56 -7.76
N CYS A 144 2.13 -0.97 -9.00
CA CYS A 144 1.01 -1.53 -9.78
C CYS A 144 1.49 -2.23 -11.04
N GLY A 145 0.57 -2.97 -11.68
CA GLY A 145 0.78 -3.48 -13.04
C GLY A 145 1.03 -4.98 -13.12
N ILE A 146 1.32 -5.68 -12.03
CA ILE A 146 1.66 -7.13 -12.05
C ILE A 146 0.54 -8.02 -12.61
N THR A 147 -0.67 -7.51 -12.71
CA THR A 147 -1.83 -8.20 -13.30
C THR A 147 -2.29 -7.58 -14.63
N ALA A 148 -1.58 -6.57 -15.17
CA ALA A 148 -2.00 -5.77 -16.32
C ALA A 148 -1.63 -6.45 -17.68
N ILE A 149 -2.08 -7.68 -17.92
CA ILE A 149 -1.74 -8.48 -19.10
C ILE A 149 -2.19 -7.77 -20.38
N ALA A 150 -3.44 -7.35 -20.47
CA ALA A 150 -3.99 -6.69 -21.66
C ALA A 150 -3.28 -5.37 -21.98
N ALA A 151 -2.92 -4.60 -20.95
CA ALA A 151 -2.17 -3.36 -21.13
C ALA A 151 -0.73 -3.62 -21.63
N ALA A 152 -0.09 -4.70 -21.16
CA ALA A 152 1.24 -5.11 -21.61
C ALA A 152 1.22 -5.59 -23.08
N GLU A 153 0.21 -6.37 -23.47
CA GLU A 153 0.01 -6.78 -24.85
C GLU A 153 -0.22 -5.56 -25.75
N ARG A 154 -1.05 -4.61 -25.30
CA ARG A 154 -1.30 -3.37 -26.05
C ARG A 154 -0.07 -2.50 -26.18
N ALA A 155 0.75 -2.39 -25.14
CA ALA A 155 2.04 -1.69 -25.20
C ALA A 155 2.96 -2.28 -26.26
N ALA A 156 3.06 -3.62 -26.30
CA ALA A 156 3.86 -4.33 -27.29
C ALA A 156 3.33 -4.09 -28.73
N GLU A 157 2.01 -4.10 -28.97
CA GLU A 157 1.40 -3.80 -30.27
C GLU A 157 1.72 -2.37 -30.75
N LEU A 158 1.79 -1.41 -29.84
CA LEU A 158 2.10 -0.02 -30.13
C LEU A 158 3.60 0.27 -30.21
N GLY A 159 4.45 -0.73 -29.93
CA GLY A 159 5.91 -0.54 -29.86
C GLY A 159 6.36 0.31 -28.69
N VAL A 160 5.58 0.37 -27.60
CA VAL A 160 5.91 1.03 -26.35
C VAL A 160 6.57 0.00 -25.42
N GLY A 161 7.78 0.29 -24.94
CA GLY A 161 8.42 -0.52 -23.91
C GLY A 161 7.63 -0.46 -22.60
N LEU A 162 7.59 -1.58 -21.89
CA LEU A 162 6.96 -1.65 -20.56
C LEU A 162 7.88 -2.38 -19.60
N ILE A 163 8.10 -1.76 -18.43
CA ILE A 163 8.74 -2.39 -17.27
C ILE A 163 7.77 -2.25 -16.11
N ILE A 164 7.46 -3.35 -15.45
CA ILE A 164 6.59 -3.36 -14.27
C ILE A 164 7.46 -3.42 -13.02
N THR A 165 7.25 -2.48 -12.06
CA THR A 165 7.74 -2.65 -10.70
C THR A 165 6.53 -2.71 -9.76
N ASP A 166 6.44 -3.80 -9.00
CA ASP A 166 5.27 -4.06 -8.16
C ASP A 166 5.66 -4.94 -6.97
N HIS A 167 4.83 -4.95 -5.94
CA HIS A 167 4.97 -5.83 -4.78
C HIS A 167 3.71 -6.65 -4.49
N HIS A 168 2.65 -6.41 -5.24
CA HIS A 168 1.39 -7.11 -5.09
C HIS A 168 1.49 -8.58 -5.54
N ARG A 169 0.48 -9.37 -5.15
CA ARG A 169 0.39 -10.75 -5.58
C ARG A 169 0.01 -10.82 -7.06
N HIS A 170 0.71 -11.64 -7.80
CA HIS A 170 0.37 -11.93 -9.19
C HIS A 170 -0.72 -13.01 -9.31
N GLY A 171 -1.39 -13.06 -10.45
CA GLY A 171 -2.29 -14.15 -10.84
C GLY A 171 -1.53 -15.38 -11.36
N GLU A 172 -2.23 -16.31 -11.97
CA GLU A 172 -1.63 -17.49 -12.61
C GLU A 172 -0.76 -17.11 -13.81
N ALA A 173 -1.13 -16.08 -14.56
CA ALA A 173 -0.38 -15.55 -15.69
C ALA A 173 0.23 -14.19 -15.34
N LEU A 174 1.39 -13.91 -15.90
CA LEU A 174 2.12 -12.65 -15.77
C LEU A 174 2.07 -11.85 -17.07
N PRO A 175 2.11 -10.50 -17.03
CA PRO A 175 2.28 -9.66 -18.21
C PRO A 175 3.55 -10.02 -19.01
N PRO A 176 3.51 -10.00 -20.37
CA PRO A 176 4.62 -10.38 -21.22
C PRO A 176 5.69 -9.26 -21.34
N CYS A 177 6.20 -8.79 -20.22
CA CYS A 177 7.24 -7.76 -20.14
C CYS A 177 8.15 -8.00 -18.92
N PRO A 178 9.30 -7.32 -18.76
CA PRO A 178 10.12 -7.41 -17.56
C PRO A 178 9.35 -6.98 -16.30
N ILE A 179 9.37 -7.81 -15.26
CA ILE A 179 8.70 -7.58 -13.99
C ILE A 179 9.71 -7.59 -12.84
N VAL A 180 9.91 -6.45 -12.23
CA VAL A 180 10.74 -6.26 -11.05
C VAL A 180 9.84 -6.32 -9.82
N ALA A 181 9.77 -7.49 -9.19
CA ALA A 181 8.93 -7.72 -8.03
C ALA A 181 9.50 -8.84 -7.16
N PRO A 182 9.40 -8.73 -5.80
CA PRO A 182 9.94 -9.75 -4.90
C PRO A 182 9.36 -11.14 -5.13
N ALA A 183 8.07 -11.24 -5.44
CA ALA A 183 7.38 -12.51 -5.66
C ALA A 183 7.70 -13.18 -7.01
N VAL A 184 8.38 -12.48 -7.94
CA VAL A 184 8.71 -12.99 -9.27
C VAL A 184 10.10 -13.61 -9.27
N ARG A 185 10.26 -14.76 -9.96
CA ARG A 185 11.50 -15.56 -10.03
C ARG A 185 11.90 -16.27 -8.72
N GLY A 186 11.48 -15.84 -7.55
CA GLY A 186 11.81 -16.46 -6.26
C GLY A 186 13.30 -16.40 -5.90
N THR A 187 14.05 -15.45 -6.47
CA THR A 187 15.49 -15.29 -6.24
C THR A 187 15.81 -14.23 -5.20
N TYR A 188 14.87 -13.32 -4.94
CA TYR A 188 15.07 -12.27 -3.96
C TYR A 188 14.85 -12.80 -2.54
N PRO A 189 15.77 -12.56 -1.59
CA PRO A 189 15.70 -13.17 -0.27
C PRO A 189 14.58 -12.62 0.64
N PHE A 190 14.04 -11.43 0.31
CA PHE A 190 13.04 -10.73 1.11
C PHE A 190 11.81 -10.38 0.26
N ASP A 191 10.65 -10.90 0.62
CA ASP A 191 9.41 -10.82 -0.17
C ASP A 191 8.46 -9.67 0.21
N SER A 192 8.80 -8.89 1.24
CA SER A 192 7.88 -7.94 1.86
C SER A 192 8.26 -6.47 1.62
N LEU A 193 8.95 -6.15 0.55
CA LEU A 193 9.14 -4.75 0.12
C LEU A 193 7.79 -4.13 -0.25
N CYS A 194 7.62 -2.82 0.00
CA CYS A 194 6.53 -2.04 -0.59
C CYS A 194 6.86 -1.60 -2.03
N GLY A 195 5.91 -0.98 -2.74
CA GLY A 195 6.11 -0.52 -4.12
C GLY A 195 7.29 0.46 -4.25
N ALA A 196 7.40 1.45 -3.35
CA ALA A 196 8.54 2.38 -3.33
C ALA A 196 9.85 1.68 -2.95
N GLY A 197 9.81 0.67 -2.07
CA GLY A 197 10.97 -0.17 -1.77
C GLY A 197 11.48 -0.92 -2.99
N THR A 198 10.56 -1.51 -3.75
CA THR A 198 10.85 -2.21 -5.00
C THR A 198 11.43 -1.27 -6.07
N ALA A 199 10.83 -0.08 -6.25
CA ALA A 199 11.32 0.96 -7.15
C ALA A 199 12.71 1.49 -6.73
N TYR A 200 12.95 1.64 -5.42
CA TYR A 200 14.25 2.02 -4.88
C TYR A 200 15.33 0.99 -5.20
N LYS A 201 15.04 -0.29 -5.08
CA LYS A 201 15.99 -1.36 -5.43
C LYS A 201 16.32 -1.37 -6.93
N LEU A 202 15.33 -1.14 -7.80
CA LEU A 202 15.58 -0.96 -9.22
C LEU A 202 16.49 0.24 -9.48
N LEU A 203 16.23 1.38 -8.82
CA LEU A 203 17.07 2.58 -8.93
C LEU A 203 18.49 2.34 -8.38
N GLU A 204 18.64 1.60 -7.27
CA GLU A 204 19.94 1.23 -6.71
C GLU A 204 20.79 0.45 -7.72
N GLY A 205 20.21 -0.56 -8.35
CA GLY A 205 20.88 -1.32 -9.40
C GLY A 205 21.21 -0.46 -10.63
N LEU A 206 20.33 0.45 -11.02
CA LEU A 206 20.53 1.34 -12.16
C LEU A 206 21.64 2.37 -11.89
N VAL A 207 21.68 2.98 -10.69
CA VAL A 207 22.76 3.90 -10.28
C VAL A 207 24.11 3.21 -10.33
N ALA A 208 24.20 1.98 -9.82
CA ALA A 208 25.44 1.18 -9.89
C ALA A 208 25.82 0.85 -11.34
N ALA A 209 24.86 0.44 -12.17
CA ALA A 209 25.11 0.08 -13.58
C ALA A 209 25.52 1.30 -14.44
N CYS A 210 25.09 2.51 -14.09
CA CYS A 210 25.48 3.76 -14.75
C CYS A 210 26.79 4.34 -14.20
N ASP A 211 27.43 3.72 -13.22
CA ASP A 211 28.60 4.27 -12.50
C ASP A 211 28.33 5.70 -11.97
N ALA A 212 27.07 5.93 -11.54
CA ALA A 212 26.60 7.25 -11.10
C ALA A 212 26.82 7.45 -9.60
N ASN A 213 26.71 8.71 -9.15
CA ASN A 213 26.92 9.06 -7.76
C ASN A 213 25.85 8.45 -6.85
N PRO A 214 26.21 7.59 -5.86
CA PRO A 214 25.26 6.96 -4.94
C PRO A 214 24.43 7.95 -4.11
N THR A 215 24.83 9.23 -4.00
CA THR A 215 24.05 10.25 -3.29
C THR A 215 22.67 10.52 -3.89
N ILE A 216 22.42 10.06 -5.14
CA ILE A 216 21.07 10.03 -5.74
C ILE A 216 20.11 9.23 -4.85
N LEU A 217 20.55 8.09 -4.34
CA LEU A 217 19.76 7.23 -3.46
C LEU A 217 19.43 7.90 -2.12
N ASP A 218 20.37 8.68 -1.57
CA ASP A 218 20.14 9.47 -0.35
C ASP A 218 19.10 10.57 -0.57
N GLY A 219 18.98 11.07 -1.80
CA GLY A 219 18.02 12.10 -2.18
C GLY A 219 16.55 11.65 -2.10
N VAL A 220 16.30 10.34 -2.20
CA VAL A 220 14.96 9.76 -2.32
C VAL A 220 14.58 8.77 -1.21
N ILE A 221 15.50 8.47 -0.29
CA ILE A 221 15.28 7.47 0.77
C ILE A 221 14.18 7.88 1.78
N ASP A 222 13.91 9.18 1.92
CA ASP A 222 12.81 9.71 2.72
C ASP A 222 11.44 9.23 2.20
N LEU A 223 11.28 9.16 0.87
CA LEU A 223 10.07 8.66 0.21
C LEU A 223 9.87 7.18 0.48
N VAL A 224 10.95 6.38 0.46
CA VAL A 224 10.89 4.96 0.80
C VAL A 224 10.39 4.74 2.24
N ALA A 225 10.87 5.55 3.20
CA ALA A 225 10.41 5.43 4.58
C ALA A 225 8.94 5.77 4.75
N ILE A 226 8.45 6.81 4.06
CA ILE A 226 7.02 7.19 4.09
C ILE A 226 6.18 6.03 3.55
N ALA A 227 6.53 5.52 2.39
CA ALA A 227 5.84 4.44 1.70
C ALA A 227 5.81 3.16 2.54
N THR A 228 6.98 2.66 2.94
CA THR A 228 7.13 1.43 3.75
C THR A 228 6.25 1.46 5.01
N ILE A 229 6.18 2.62 5.68
CA ILE A 229 5.38 2.76 6.91
C ILE A 229 3.90 2.93 6.59
N ALA A 230 3.56 3.68 5.54
CA ALA A 230 2.17 3.97 5.18
C ALA A 230 1.45 2.74 4.60
N ASP A 231 2.16 1.88 3.89
CA ASP A 231 1.66 0.63 3.32
C ASP A 231 1.59 -0.51 4.35
N LEU A 232 2.10 -0.28 5.58
CA LEU A 232 2.04 -1.23 6.70
C LEU A 232 2.79 -2.55 6.44
N VAL A 233 3.78 -2.57 5.57
CA VAL A 233 4.64 -3.74 5.40
C VAL A 233 5.50 -4.00 6.64
N PRO A 234 5.91 -5.26 6.90
CA PRO A 234 6.69 -5.59 8.10
C PRO A 234 8.00 -4.79 8.18
N LEU A 235 8.23 -4.13 9.32
CA LEU A 235 9.48 -3.38 9.57
C LEU A 235 10.59 -4.31 10.06
N VAL A 236 10.95 -5.25 9.23
CA VAL A 236 12.05 -6.22 9.42
C VAL A 236 12.97 -6.16 8.21
N ASP A 237 14.16 -6.79 8.29
CA ASP A 237 15.12 -6.88 7.20
C ASP A 237 15.37 -5.52 6.50
N GLU A 238 15.36 -5.45 5.17
CA GLU A 238 15.59 -4.23 4.40
C GLU A 238 14.56 -3.13 4.71
N ASN A 239 13.28 -3.48 4.90
CA ASN A 239 12.25 -2.49 5.23
C ASN A 239 12.61 -1.70 6.48
N ARG A 240 13.15 -2.38 7.51
CA ARG A 240 13.59 -1.71 8.73
C ARG A 240 14.78 -0.80 8.49
N ALA A 241 15.77 -1.27 7.72
CA ALA A 241 16.96 -0.48 7.39
C ALA A 241 16.62 0.76 6.56
N LEU A 242 15.81 0.58 5.51
CA LEU A 242 15.36 1.64 4.62
C LEU A 242 14.49 2.67 5.37
N ALA A 243 13.50 2.21 6.15
CA ALA A 243 12.65 3.09 6.95
C ALA A 243 13.47 3.94 7.93
N ARG A 244 14.45 3.36 8.63
CA ARG A 244 15.29 4.10 9.56
C ARG A 244 16.17 5.14 8.87
N ARG A 245 16.83 4.77 7.74
CA ARG A 245 17.65 5.70 6.96
C ARG A 245 16.78 6.87 6.46
N GLY A 246 15.57 6.56 5.95
CA GLY A 246 14.66 7.58 5.46
C GLY A 246 14.08 8.47 6.57
N LEU A 247 13.72 7.93 7.74
CA LEU A 247 13.30 8.75 8.89
C LEU A 247 14.41 9.72 9.34
N LYS A 248 15.68 9.27 9.35
CA LYS A 248 16.80 10.14 9.59
C LYS A 248 16.90 11.25 8.56
N ARG A 249 16.73 10.91 7.26
CA ARG A 249 16.75 11.87 6.16
C ARG A 249 15.61 12.90 6.26
N ILE A 250 14.41 12.47 6.66
CA ILE A 250 13.29 13.37 6.93
C ILE A 250 13.66 14.38 8.02
N GLY A 251 14.34 13.92 9.09
CA GLY A 251 14.83 14.76 10.17
C GLY A 251 15.82 15.87 9.75
N GLU A 252 16.49 15.70 8.60
CA GLU A 252 17.40 16.69 8.01
C GLU A 252 16.67 17.84 7.28
N GLY A 253 15.34 17.71 7.03
CA GLY A 253 14.52 18.76 6.43
C GLY A 253 14.93 19.09 4.98
N LYS A 254 15.31 18.11 4.16
CA LYS A 254 15.84 18.34 2.80
C LYS A 254 14.76 18.39 1.73
N ARG A 255 13.56 17.84 1.98
CA ARG A 255 12.43 17.86 1.05
C ARG A 255 11.44 18.93 1.47
N LEU A 256 11.40 20.03 0.69
CA LEU A 256 10.61 21.22 1.01
C LEU A 256 9.13 20.93 1.25
N GLY A 257 8.48 20.21 0.34
CA GLY A 257 7.03 19.90 0.47
C GLY A 257 6.74 19.06 1.70
N LEU A 258 7.61 18.10 2.04
CA LEU A 258 7.46 17.29 3.24
C LEU A 258 7.69 18.12 4.51
N GLU A 259 8.68 19.02 4.52
CA GLU A 259 8.93 19.92 5.65
C GLU A 259 7.69 20.78 5.96
N VAL A 260 7.08 21.36 4.92
CA VAL A 260 5.86 22.17 5.05
C VAL A 260 4.70 21.31 5.56
N LEU A 261 4.52 20.10 5.01
CA LEU A 261 3.46 19.17 5.46
C LEU A 261 3.62 18.77 6.92
N LEU A 262 4.84 18.48 7.37
CA LEU A 262 5.15 18.14 8.76
C LEU A 262 4.79 19.29 9.70
N ARG A 263 5.12 20.54 9.32
CA ARG A 263 4.78 21.73 10.08
C ARG A 263 3.26 21.89 10.23
N ILE A 264 2.49 21.76 9.14
CA ILE A 264 1.01 21.82 9.16
C ILE A 264 0.43 20.67 9.99
N ALA A 265 1.01 19.48 9.87
CA ALA A 265 0.64 18.31 10.66
C ALA A 265 1.07 18.40 12.13
N LYS A 266 1.78 19.46 12.54
CA LYS A 266 2.36 19.65 13.89
C LYS A 266 3.27 18.49 14.32
N VAL A 267 4.11 18.00 13.40
CA VAL A 267 5.11 16.95 13.63
C VAL A 267 6.48 17.60 13.70
N ASP A 268 7.23 17.33 14.75
CA ASP A 268 8.64 17.73 14.85
C ASP A 268 9.50 16.72 14.05
N ALA A 269 10.07 17.18 12.94
CA ALA A 269 10.89 16.34 12.07
C ALA A 269 12.11 15.74 12.77
N ARG A 270 12.65 16.42 13.80
CA ARG A 270 13.88 15.98 14.51
C ARG A 270 13.70 14.71 15.35
N VAL A 271 12.45 14.42 15.71
CA VAL A 271 12.06 13.26 16.52
C VAL A 271 10.97 12.41 15.84
N ILE A 272 10.96 12.47 14.50
CA ILE A 272 9.96 11.74 13.71
C ILE A 272 10.13 10.23 13.87
N ASP A 273 9.00 9.55 13.99
CA ASP A 273 8.90 8.10 14.13
C ASP A 273 7.88 7.50 13.13
N ALA A 274 7.79 6.18 13.11
CA ALA A 274 6.83 5.47 12.28
C ALA A 274 5.37 5.85 12.62
N GLY A 275 5.07 6.15 13.89
CA GLY A 275 3.73 6.59 14.30
C GLY A 275 3.35 7.93 13.67
N ALA A 276 4.28 8.88 13.61
CA ALA A 276 4.05 10.17 12.95
C ALA A 276 3.80 10.01 11.45
N ILE A 277 4.55 9.13 10.78
CA ILE A 277 4.30 8.81 9.36
C ILE A 277 2.94 8.13 9.20
N GLY A 278 2.68 7.02 9.88
CA GLY A 278 1.46 6.21 9.68
C GLY A 278 0.17 6.94 10.06
N PHE A 279 0.19 7.80 11.09
CA PHE A 279 -1.03 8.45 11.59
C PHE A 279 -1.17 9.93 11.24
N ARG A 280 -0.12 10.60 10.75
CA ARG A 280 -0.16 12.04 10.48
C ARG A 280 0.24 12.39 9.04
N VAL A 281 1.30 11.80 8.48
CA VAL A 281 1.76 12.09 7.11
C VAL A 281 1.00 11.25 6.08
N GLY A 282 1.09 9.92 6.15
CA GLY A 282 0.45 8.99 5.21
C GLY A 282 -1.05 9.27 4.99
N PRO A 283 -1.86 9.48 6.04
CA PRO A 283 -3.28 9.80 5.86
C PRO A 283 -3.56 11.10 5.10
N ARG A 284 -2.64 12.07 5.11
CA ARG A 284 -2.76 13.32 4.33
C ARG A 284 -2.44 13.09 2.85
N LEU A 285 -1.37 12.35 2.57
CA LEU A 285 -1.04 11.95 1.19
C LEU A 285 -2.17 11.11 0.59
N ASN A 286 -2.65 10.11 1.32
CA ASN A 286 -3.74 9.22 0.90
C ASN A 286 -5.08 9.94 0.71
N ALA A 287 -5.32 11.09 1.37
CA ALA A 287 -6.59 11.78 1.30
C ALA A 287 -6.90 12.33 -0.10
N ALA A 288 -5.88 12.73 -0.85
CA ALA A 288 -6.03 13.20 -2.23
C ALA A 288 -6.62 12.11 -3.11
N GLY A 289 -5.98 10.94 -3.23
CA GLY A 289 -6.46 9.81 -4.05
C GLY A 289 -7.76 9.17 -3.57
N ARG A 290 -8.26 9.53 -2.37
CA ARG A 290 -9.56 9.06 -1.86
C ARG A 290 -10.71 9.99 -2.16
N LEU A 291 -10.49 11.29 -2.26
CA LEU A 291 -11.55 12.30 -2.43
C LEU A 291 -11.46 13.02 -3.76
N GLU A 292 -10.27 13.10 -4.34
CA GLU A 292 -9.97 13.85 -5.56
C GLU A 292 -8.85 13.11 -6.33
N HIS A 293 -8.02 13.83 -7.08
CA HIS A 293 -6.88 13.29 -7.79
C HIS A 293 -5.60 13.32 -6.94
N ALA A 294 -4.77 12.27 -7.00
CA ALA A 294 -3.56 12.15 -6.19
C ALA A 294 -2.40 13.08 -6.61
N ASP A 295 -2.49 13.78 -7.73
CA ASP A 295 -1.48 14.71 -8.24
C ASP A 295 -1.03 15.75 -7.21
N ALA A 296 -1.95 16.24 -6.36
CA ALA A 296 -1.60 17.20 -5.32
C ALA A 296 -0.55 16.65 -4.35
N ALA A 297 -0.64 15.37 -4.01
CA ALA A 297 0.33 14.69 -3.15
C ALA A 297 1.68 14.50 -3.86
N LEU A 298 1.65 14.08 -5.12
CA LEU A 298 2.85 13.92 -5.94
C LEU A 298 3.59 15.27 -6.11
N ARG A 299 2.86 16.30 -6.54
CA ARG A 299 3.43 17.63 -6.71
C ARG A 299 4.02 18.20 -5.42
N LEU A 300 3.34 17.98 -4.28
CA LEU A 300 3.89 18.37 -2.98
C LEU A 300 5.25 17.73 -2.71
N LEU A 301 5.40 16.43 -2.98
CA LEU A 301 6.66 15.73 -2.72
C LEU A 301 7.78 16.17 -3.68
N MET A 302 7.46 16.63 -4.89
CA MET A 302 8.43 16.98 -5.93
C MET A 302 8.72 18.48 -6.05
N THR A 303 7.85 19.36 -5.51
CA THR A 303 8.01 20.81 -5.69
C THR A 303 9.22 21.37 -4.96
N THR A 304 9.85 22.37 -5.60
CA THR A 304 10.91 23.20 -5.03
C THR A 304 10.45 24.66 -4.78
N ASP A 305 9.19 24.97 -5.12
CA ASP A 305 8.61 26.30 -4.88
C ASP A 305 7.95 26.34 -3.48
N PRO A 306 8.40 27.27 -2.59
CA PRO A 306 7.83 27.40 -1.26
C PRO A 306 6.34 27.78 -1.21
N ARG A 307 5.85 28.52 -2.20
CA ARG A 307 4.42 28.91 -2.28
C ARG A 307 3.58 27.71 -2.66
N GLU A 308 3.97 27.00 -3.72
CA GLU A 308 3.29 25.77 -4.14
C GLU A 308 3.31 24.73 -3.02
N ALA A 309 4.43 24.54 -2.34
CA ALA A 309 4.54 23.61 -1.21
C ALA A 309 3.53 23.94 -0.10
N HIS A 310 3.36 25.23 0.21
CA HIS A 310 2.40 25.66 1.23
C HIS A 310 0.95 25.42 0.81
N GLU A 311 0.58 25.84 -0.41
CA GLU A 311 -0.75 25.66 -0.96
C GLU A 311 -1.17 24.18 -1.03
N LEU A 312 -0.28 23.32 -1.54
CA LEU A 312 -0.53 21.88 -1.66
C LEU A 312 -0.62 21.20 -0.28
N ALA A 313 0.24 21.58 0.67
CA ALA A 313 0.19 21.00 2.02
C ALA A 313 -1.08 21.40 2.78
N GLU A 314 -1.56 22.65 2.62
CA GLU A 314 -2.86 23.08 3.17
C GLU A 314 -4.03 22.35 2.50
N LEU A 315 -3.98 22.16 1.18
CA LEU A 315 -4.98 21.38 0.43
C LEU A 315 -5.08 19.95 0.99
N LEU A 316 -3.95 19.24 1.12
CA LEU A 316 -3.91 17.88 1.62
C LEU A 316 -4.41 17.77 3.07
N ASP A 317 -4.08 18.73 3.93
CA ASP A 317 -4.60 18.77 5.30
C ASP A 317 -6.12 19.01 5.30
N GLY A 318 -6.61 19.89 4.43
CA GLY A 318 -8.04 20.13 4.22
C GLY A 318 -8.78 18.88 3.75
N LEU A 319 -8.25 18.19 2.73
CA LEU A 319 -8.80 16.93 2.24
C LEU A 319 -8.80 15.83 3.32
N ASN A 320 -7.75 15.72 4.10
CA ASN A 320 -7.70 14.78 5.21
C ASN A 320 -8.72 15.08 6.31
N ARG A 321 -8.96 16.36 6.63
CA ARG A 321 -10.05 16.75 7.56
C ARG A 321 -11.42 16.39 6.98
N ARG A 322 -11.67 16.67 5.70
CA ARG A 322 -12.91 16.33 5.00
C ARG A 322 -13.13 14.82 4.96
N ARG A 323 -12.09 14.04 4.62
CA ARG A 323 -12.14 12.58 4.65
C ARG A 323 -12.54 12.05 6.03
N ARG A 324 -11.93 12.54 7.12
CA ARG A 324 -12.28 12.13 8.49
C ARG A 324 -13.74 12.45 8.84
N ALA A 325 -14.24 13.62 8.46
CA ALA A 325 -15.64 13.98 8.70
C ALA A 325 -16.62 13.05 7.96
N ILE A 326 -16.30 12.69 6.70
CA ILE A 326 -17.06 11.70 5.91
C ILE A 326 -16.99 10.32 6.58
N GLU A 327 -15.80 9.88 6.99
CA GLU A 327 -15.58 8.60 7.68
C GLU A 327 -16.41 8.50 8.97
N ASP A 328 -16.39 9.53 9.83
CA ASP A 328 -17.14 9.52 11.08
C ASP A 328 -18.66 9.57 10.86
N ARG A 329 -19.12 10.22 9.79
CA ARG A 329 -20.51 10.19 9.36
C ARG A 329 -20.94 8.80 8.93
N ILE A 330 -20.22 8.21 7.95
CA ILE A 330 -20.55 6.88 7.42
C ILE A 330 -20.48 5.84 8.52
N LEU A 331 -19.50 5.91 9.43
CA LEU A 331 -19.38 4.95 10.55
C LEU A 331 -20.61 4.99 11.47
N ARG A 332 -21.09 6.19 11.83
CA ARG A 332 -22.30 6.35 12.66
C ARG A 332 -23.54 5.79 11.95
N GLU A 333 -23.70 6.11 10.66
CA GLU A 333 -24.81 5.61 9.85
C GLU A 333 -24.77 4.09 9.70
N ALA A 334 -23.61 3.49 9.39
CA ALA A 334 -23.44 2.07 9.25
C ALA A 334 -23.72 1.30 10.57
N LEU A 335 -23.23 1.80 11.69
CA LEU A 335 -23.51 1.19 12.99
C LEU A 335 -24.99 1.30 13.37
N ALA A 336 -25.64 2.44 13.11
CA ALA A 336 -27.08 2.60 13.33
C ALA A 336 -27.92 1.65 12.44
N GLN A 337 -27.54 1.49 11.15
CA GLN A 337 -28.17 0.48 10.29
C GLN A 337 -27.98 -0.94 10.83
N TYR A 338 -26.78 -1.28 11.30
CA TYR A 338 -26.50 -2.60 11.88
C TYR A 338 -27.36 -2.87 13.12
N GLU A 339 -27.52 -1.88 14.01
CA GLU A 339 -28.34 -1.99 15.22
C GLU A 339 -29.85 -2.11 14.90
N GLN A 340 -30.29 -1.59 13.77
CA GLN A 340 -31.68 -1.67 13.30
C GLN A 340 -31.99 -2.94 12.49
N LEU A 341 -31.00 -3.76 12.16
CA LEU A 341 -31.24 -5.04 11.49
C LEU A 341 -32.15 -5.93 12.34
N PRO A 342 -33.05 -6.73 11.72
CA PRO A 342 -33.84 -7.73 12.46
C PRO A 342 -32.93 -8.68 13.26
N PRO A 343 -33.37 -9.17 14.44
CA PRO A 343 -32.55 -10.04 15.29
C PRO A 343 -31.91 -11.23 14.54
N VAL A 344 -32.64 -11.88 13.64
CA VAL A 344 -32.15 -12.97 12.81
C VAL A 344 -30.95 -12.56 11.96
N ARG A 345 -30.95 -11.31 11.47
CA ARG A 345 -29.83 -10.77 10.67
C ARG A 345 -28.66 -10.33 11.54
N GLN A 346 -28.93 -9.85 12.75
CA GLN A 346 -27.90 -9.52 13.74
C GLN A 346 -27.18 -10.77 14.26
N ASP A 347 -27.83 -11.92 14.30
CA ASP A 347 -27.22 -13.20 14.71
C ASP A 347 -26.33 -13.82 13.62
N GLN A 348 -26.52 -13.43 12.35
CA GLN A 348 -25.65 -13.87 11.25
C GLN A 348 -24.22 -13.31 11.39
N LEU A 349 -23.24 -14.07 10.93
CA LEU A 349 -21.82 -13.75 11.11
C LEU A 349 -21.17 -13.01 9.92
N GLY A 350 -21.95 -12.52 8.95
CA GLY A 350 -21.54 -11.65 7.86
C GLY A 350 -22.42 -10.42 7.77
N VAL A 351 -21.86 -9.27 7.41
CA VAL A 351 -22.54 -7.98 7.36
C VAL A 351 -22.36 -7.33 6.00
N VAL A 352 -23.46 -6.95 5.36
CA VAL A 352 -23.46 -6.06 4.19
C VAL A 352 -24.42 -4.92 4.51
N LEU A 353 -23.91 -3.68 4.43
CA LEU A 353 -24.68 -2.45 4.64
C LEU A 353 -24.50 -1.53 3.43
N ALA A 354 -25.53 -0.81 3.07
CA ALA A 354 -25.51 0.06 1.90
C ALA A 354 -26.30 1.34 2.15
N ALA A 355 -25.88 2.44 1.56
CA ALA A 355 -26.66 3.66 1.56
C ALA A 355 -26.25 4.58 0.39
N ASP A 356 -27.23 5.40 -0.02
CA ASP A 356 -26.98 6.55 -0.88
C ASP A 356 -26.14 7.60 -0.15
N GLY A 357 -25.31 8.31 -0.93
CA GLY A 357 -24.47 9.40 -0.41
C GLY A 357 -23.27 8.96 0.45
N TRP A 358 -23.01 7.66 0.58
CA TRP A 358 -21.72 7.19 1.06
C TRP A 358 -20.66 7.43 0.00
N HIS A 359 -19.43 7.66 0.43
CA HIS A 359 -18.34 7.97 -0.49
C HIS A 359 -17.54 6.71 -0.82
N PRO A 360 -17.42 6.29 -2.12
CA PRO A 360 -16.76 5.04 -2.50
C PRO A 360 -15.28 5.00 -2.09
N GLY A 361 -14.56 6.13 -2.08
CA GLY A 361 -13.16 6.20 -1.62
C GLY A 361 -12.97 6.07 -0.10
N VAL A 362 -14.09 6.11 0.69
CA VAL A 362 -14.04 6.12 2.16
C VAL A 362 -14.65 4.84 2.78
N VAL A 363 -15.62 4.21 2.12
CA VAL A 363 -16.32 3.01 2.66
C VAL A 363 -15.35 1.89 3.06
N GLY A 364 -14.21 1.74 2.39
CA GLY A 364 -13.22 0.72 2.74
C GLY A 364 -12.54 0.96 4.09
N ILE A 365 -12.30 2.22 4.47
CA ILE A 365 -11.77 2.57 5.80
C ILE A 365 -12.82 2.30 6.85
N VAL A 366 -14.06 2.71 6.58
CA VAL A 366 -15.17 2.50 7.52
C VAL A 366 -15.47 1.02 7.69
N ALA A 367 -15.39 0.20 6.64
CA ALA A 367 -15.58 -1.24 6.73
C ALA A 367 -14.61 -1.87 7.75
N SER A 368 -13.33 -1.46 7.77
CA SER A 368 -12.37 -1.90 8.79
C SER A 368 -12.82 -1.54 10.20
N ARG A 369 -13.28 -0.30 10.41
CA ARG A 369 -13.77 0.16 11.73
C ARG A 369 -15.06 -0.55 12.16
N VAL A 370 -15.94 -0.89 11.21
CA VAL A 370 -17.14 -1.72 11.52
C VAL A 370 -16.71 -3.12 11.91
N VAL A 371 -15.80 -3.78 11.16
CA VAL A 371 -15.25 -5.10 11.53
C VAL A 371 -14.69 -5.10 12.94
N GLU A 372 -13.91 -4.08 13.31
CA GLU A 372 -13.36 -3.95 14.68
C GLU A 372 -14.44 -3.87 15.75
N ARG A 373 -15.59 -3.24 15.45
CA ARG A 373 -16.70 -3.06 16.40
C ARG A 373 -17.60 -4.29 16.49
N VAL A 374 -18.02 -4.82 15.33
CA VAL A 374 -19.01 -5.90 15.28
C VAL A 374 -18.41 -7.29 15.26
N ARG A 375 -17.08 -7.40 15.01
CA ARG A 375 -16.32 -8.66 14.93
C ARG A 375 -16.90 -9.63 13.90
N ARG A 376 -17.17 -9.12 12.70
CA ARG A 376 -17.72 -9.87 11.56
C ARG A 376 -17.13 -9.36 10.26
N PRO A 377 -16.89 -10.22 9.26
CA PRO A 377 -16.59 -9.75 7.91
C PRO A 377 -17.69 -8.82 7.43
N THR A 378 -17.30 -7.67 6.92
CA THR A 378 -18.22 -6.58 6.58
C THR A 378 -17.94 -6.04 5.19
N VAL A 379 -18.99 -5.85 4.40
CA VAL A 379 -18.98 -5.12 3.13
C VAL A 379 -19.84 -3.88 3.27
N LEU A 380 -19.29 -2.71 2.95
CA LEU A 380 -20.03 -1.45 2.87
C LEU A 380 -20.15 -1.03 1.42
N VAL A 381 -21.35 -0.68 0.99
CA VAL A 381 -21.67 -0.34 -0.40
C VAL A 381 -22.15 1.12 -0.48
N ALA A 382 -21.45 1.93 -1.25
CA ALA A 382 -21.88 3.28 -1.63
C ALA A 382 -22.77 3.16 -2.86
N ILE A 383 -24.06 3.49 -2.74
CA ILE A 383 -25.04 3.44 -3.81
C ILE A 383 -24.94 4.72 -4.64
N ASP A 384 -24.96 4.56 -5.96
CA ASP A 384 -25.06 5.63 -6.94
C ASP A 384 -26.02 5.18 -8.08
N GLY A 385 -27.24 5.64 -8.00
CA GLY A 385 -28.32 5.24 -8.92
C GLY A 385 -28.58 3.73 -8.91
N ASP A 386 -28.44 3.10 -10.06
CA ASP A 386 -28.74 1.67 -10.26
C ASP A 386 -27.59 0.73 -9.84
N THR A 387 -26.45 1.28 -9.43
CA THR A 387 -25.26 0.50 -9.06
C THR A 387 -24.71 0.93 -7.71
N GLY A 388 -23.97 0.05 -7.08
CA GLY A 388 -23.25 0.34 -5.84
C GLY A 388 -21.80 -0.14 -5.92
N SER A 389 -20.89 0.74 -5.49
CA SER A 389 -19.46 0.41 -5.31
C SER A 389 -19.19 0.08 -3.86
N GLY A 390 -18.75 -1.14 -3.59
CA GLY A 390 -18.53 -1.61 -2.24
C GLY A 390 -17.09 -1.98 -1.93
N SER A 391 -16.77 -1.95 -0.63
CA SER A 391 -15.49 -2.39 -0.12
C SER A 391 -15.69 -3.28 1.10
N GLY A 392 -15.11 -4.46 1.06
CA GLY A 392 -15.15 -5.45 2.14
C GLY A 392 -13.88 -5.48 2.96
N ARG A 393 -14.04 -5.80 4.23
CA ARG A 393 -12.95 -6.09 5.18
C ARG A 393 -13.30 -7.31 6.00
N SER A 394 -12.28 -8.03 6.44
CA SER A 394 -12.47 -9.31 7.13
C SER A 394 -11.65 -9.44 8.41
N LEU A 395 -11.94 -10.52 9.13
CA LEU A 395 -11.16 -11.04 10.23
C LEU A 395 -10.22 -12.14 9.71
N ASP A 396 -9.14 -12.44 10.43
CA ASP A 396 -8.19 -13.52 10.07
C ASP A 396 -8.88 -14.88 9.90
N ALA A 397 -9.96 -15.09 10.64
CA ALA A 397 -10.73 -16.34 10.61
C ALA A 397 -11.59 -16.54 9.34
N PHE A 398 -11.79 -15.51 8.49
CA PHE A 398 -12.66 -15.57 7.32
C PHE A 398 -11.96 -15.13 6.06
N ASP A 399 -12.05 -15.93 5.02
CA ASP A 399 -11.56 -15.59 3.69
C ASP A 399 -12.63 -14.78 2.93
N LEU A 400 -12.40 -13.47 2.82
CA LEU A 400 -13.32 -12.56 2.16
C LEU A 400 -13.43 -12.84 0.66
N HIS A 401 -12.34 -13.22 0.00
CA HIS A 401 -12.35 -13.55 -1.42
C HIS A 401 -13.23 -14.76 -1.69
N ALA A 402 -13.10 -15.83 -0.89
CA ALA A 402 -13.97 -17.00 -0.99
C ALA A 402 -15.44 -16.66 -0.68
N GLY A 403 -15.68 -15.76 0.30
CA GLY A 403 -17.02 -15.27 0.62
C GLY A 403 -17.68 -14.52 -0.53
N LEU A 404 -16.92 -13.70 -1.26
CA LEU A 404 -17.43 -13.00 -2.45
C LEU A 404 -17.61 -13.94 -3.64
N ALA A 405 -16.73 -14.92 -3.80
CA ALA A 405 -16.89 -15.97 -4.82
C ALA A 405 -18.22 -16.73 -4.67
N ALA A 406 -18.65 -17.01 -3.44
CA ALA A 406 -19.95 -17.62 -3.16
C ALA A 406 -21.13 -16.72 -3.57
N CYS A 407 -20.91 -15.42 -3.75
CA CYS A 407 -21.90 -14.43 -4.16
C CYS A 407 -21.73 -13.97 -5.63
N ALA A 408 -20.84 -14.58 -6.41
CA ALA A 408 -20.42 -14.11 -7.73
C ALA A 408 -21.60 -13.84 -8.69
N GLY A 409 -22.64 -14.67 -8.66
CA GLY A 409 -23.83 -14.51 -9.51
C GLY A 409 -24.70 -13.28 -9.20
N LEU A 410 -24.44 -12.56 -8.09
CA LEU A 410 -25.14 -11.35 -7.66
C LEU A 410 -24.32 -10.09 -7.87
N LEU A 411 -23.03 -10.22 -8.23
CA LEU A 411 -22.07 -9.13 -8.38
C LEU A 411 -21.73 -8.93 -9.86
N GLU A 412 -21.62 -7.68 -10.28
CA GLU A 412 -21.17 -7.33 -11.64
C GLU A 412 -19.63 -7.46 -11.74
N ARG A 413 -18.92 -7.02 -10.69
CA ARG A 413 -17.47 -7.11 -10.57
C ARG A 413 -17.10 -7.36 -9.11
N TRP A 414 -16.10 -8.17 -8.88
CA TRP A 414 -15.52 -8.36 -7.56
C TRP A 414 -14.09 -8.83 -7.67
N GLY A 415 -13.31 -8.58 -6.63
CA GLY A 415 -11.91 -8.99 -6.57
C GLY A 415 -11.23 -8.49 -5.32
N GLY A 416 -10.06 -9.03 -5.04
CA GLY A 416 -9.26 -8.68 -3.87
C GLY A 416 -8.63 -9.90 -3.23
N HIS A 417 -8.39 -9.80 -1.94
CA HIS A 417 -7.65 -10.80 -1.17
C HIS A 417 -8.45 -11.25 0.07
N ARG A 418 -7.87 -12.18 0.82
CA ARG A 418 -8.45 -12.74 2.04
C ARG A 418 -8.98 -11.69 3.02
N ALA A 419 -8.25 -10.57 3.21
CA ALA A 419 -8.56 -9.56 4.22
C ALA A 419 -9.36 -8.36 3.69
N ALA A 420 -9.23 -8.05 2.40
CA ALA A 420 -9.81 -6.86 1.79
C ALA A 420 -10.20 -7.14 0.33
N ALA A 421 -11.37 -6.66 -0.08
CA ALA A 421 -11.86 -6.85 -1.43
C ALA A 421 -12.79 -5.69 -1.86
N GLY A 422 -12.92 -5.50 -3.17
CA GLY A 422 -13.85 -4.59 -3.80
C GLY A 422 -14.99 -5.32 -4.49
N VAL A 423 -16.15 -4.69 -4.56
CA VAL A 423 -17.32 -5.22 -5.28
C VAL A 423 -18.03 -4.13 -6.05
N THR A 424 -18.65 -4.49 -7.17
CA THR A 424 -19.69 -3.71 -7.86
C THR A 424 -20.94 -4.55 -7.92
N VAL A 425 -22.07 -3.99 -7.48
CA VAL A 425 -23.34 -4.69 -7.35
C VAL A 425 -24.47 -3.81 -7.86
N ARG A 426 -25.48 -4.37 -8.54
CA ARG A 426 -26.70 -3.66 -8.87
C ARG A 426 -27.49 -3.35 -7.59
N THR A 427 -28.06 -2.18 -7.49
CA THR A 427 -28.84 -1.75 -6.32
C THR A 427 -29.97 -2.74 -6.00
N GLU A 428 -30.66 -3.29 -7.00
CA GLU A 428 -31.68 -4.32 -6.85
C GLU A 428 -31.18 -5.63 -6.25
N ASN A 429 -29.90 -5.95 -6.40
CA ASN A 429 -29.27 -7.18 -5.90
C ASN A 429 -28.69 -7.07 -4.50
N ILE A 430 -28.59 -5.86 -3.92
CA ILE A 430 -27.92 -5.63 -2.61
C ILE A 430 -28.53 -6.51 -1.51
N ASP A 431 -29.85 -6.61 -1.43
CA ASP A 431 -30.51 -7.41 -0.41
C ASP A 431 -30.25 -8.91 -0.57
N ALA A 432 -30.22 -9.40 -1.81
CA ALA A 432 -29.90 -10.80 -2.09
C ALA A 432 -28.43 -11.08 -1.78
N PHE A 433 -27.53 -10.21 -2.19
CA PHE A 433 -26.11 -10.27 -1.85
C PHE A 433 -25.89 -10.27 -0.33
N ALA A 434 -26.58 -9.38 0.40
CA ALA A 434 -26.47 -9.32 1.85
C ALA A 434 -26.90 -10.61 2.56
N ARG A 435 -27.96 -11.27 2.06
CA ARG A 435 -28.42 -12.56 2.60
C ARG A 435 -27.40 -13.67 2.32
N THR A 436 -27.02 -13.83 1.06
CA THR A 436 -26.10 -14.91 0.63
C THR A 436 -24.74 -14.78 1.31
N PHE A 437 -24.18 -13.58 1.40
CA PHE A 437 -22.92 -13.32 2.09
C PHE A 437 -23.00 -13.65 3.56
N ALA A 438 -24.08 -13.23 4.25
CA ALA A 438 -24.27 -13.49 5.66
C ALA A 438 -24.48 -14.98 5.96
N GLU A 439 -25.20 -15.71 5.12
CA GLU A 439 -25.40 -17.17 5.24
C GLU A 439 -24.06 -17.92 5.08
N HIS A 440 -23.29 -17.58 4.03
CA HIS A 440 -21.97 -18.15 3.80
C HIS A 440 -21.02 -17.89 4.98
N ALA A 441 -20.93 -16.64 5.43
CA ALA A 441 -20.08 -16.27 6.56
C ALA A 441 -20.52 -16.99 7.85
N THR A 442 -21.81 -17.14 8.07
CA THR A 442 -22.33 -17.87 9.25
C THR A 442 -21.94 -19.35 9.19
N THR A 443 -22.05 -19.99 8.03
CA THR A 443 -21.63 -21.38 7.84
C THR A 443 -20.14 -21.56 8.14
N MET A 444 -19.30 -20.64 7.67
CA MET A 444 -17.84 -20.74 7.83
C MET A 444 -17.36 -20.39 9.25
N LEU A 445 -18.07 -19.53 9.97
CA LEU A 445 -17.63 -18.98 11.25
C LEU A 445 -18.37 -19.57 12.46
N THR A 446 -19.37 -20.44 12.25
CA THR A 446 -20.06 -21.10 13.37
C THR A 446 -19.07 -21.93 14.19
N GLY A 447 -19.02 -21.66 15.49
CA GLY A 447 -18.09 -22.33 16.42
C GLY A 447 -16.69 -21.71 16.50
N VAL A 448 -16.39 -20.71 15.68
CA VAL A 448 -15.10 -19.99 15.73
C VAL A 448 -15.13 -18.90 16.79
N ASP A 449 -14.07 -18.81 17.60
CA ASP A 449 -13.91 -17.72 18.56
C ASP A 449 -13.43 -16.44 17.84
N LEU A 450 -14.34 -15.47 17.68
CA LEU A 450 -14.09 -14.21 16.99
C LEU A 450 -13.59 -13.08 17.92
N ARG A 451 -13.31 -13.38 19.19
CA ARG A 451 -12.77 -12.38 20.12
C ARG A 451 -11.36 -11.98 19.71
N PRO A 452 -11.00 -10.69 19.82
CA PRO A 452 -9.63 -10.24 19.50
C PRO A 452 -8.65 -10.89 20.48
N VAL A 453 -7.50 -11.29 19.95
CA VAL A 453 -6.34 -11.73 20.73
C VAL A 453 -5.47 -10.52 21.02
N GLU A 454 -5.17 -10.26 22.28
CA GLU A 454 -4.17 -9.27 22.74
C GLU A 454 -2.94 -9.95 23.28
#